data_af76531ead0f6406672dea8a6ce41519
#
_entry.id   af76531ead0f6406672dea8a6ce41519
#
_cell.length_a   1.000
_cell.length_b   1.000
_cell.length_c   1.000
_cell.angle_alpha   90.00
_cell.angle_beta   90.00
_cell.angle_gamma   90.00
#
_symmetry.space_group_name_H-M   'P 1'
#
loop_
_entity.id
_entity.type
_entity.pdbx_description
1 polymer ?
#
loop_
_entity_poly.entity_id
_entity_poly.type
_entity_poly.pdbx_seq_one_letter_code
_entity_poly.pdbx_strand_id
1 'polypeptide(L)'
;RCPNQQNCPAQVRGRVEHIGSRGGLDIEGLGEVSAAALTQPLEPATPPLVTEARLFDLSVEELFPIRVLVRDADTGEVKKDPVTGEPVVQMPFRRKRQKSDPALDPTSSIFQGTEEWVPSKAAFELVDQLEKAKTQPLWRFLVSLNIRHVGPVAARALAAEFGSLEAIAQATAEDLAGVDGVGQTIA
;
A
#
# COMPACT_ATOMS: atom_id res chain seq x y z
N ARG A 1 18.91 -9.01 13.33
CA ARG A 1 17.82 -8.63 12.39
C ARG A 1 17.07 -9.90 11.99
N CYS A 2 15.77 -9.78 11.70
CA CYS A 2 14.97 -10.91 11.23
C CYS A 2 15.48 -11.37 9.85
N PRO A 3 15.83 -12.66 9.64
CA PRO A 3 16.31 -13.13 8.35
C PRO A 3 15.23 -13.12 7.26
N ASN A 4 13.95 -13.17 7.64
CA ASN A 4 12.81 -13.15 6.71
C ASN A 4 12.22 -11.74 6.51
N GLN A 5 13.07 -10.72 6.38
CA GLN A 5 12.59 -9.35 6.24
C GLN A 5 11.86 -9.08 4.91
N GLN A 6 12.19 -9.81 3.84
CA GLN A 6 11.59 -9.60 2.52
C GLN A 6 10.15 -10.11 2.44
N ASN A 7 9.88 -11.31 2.97
CA ASN A 7 8.62 -12.02 2.78
C ASN A 7 7.79 -12.17 4.06
N CYS A 8 8.22 -11.62 5.19
CA CYS A 8 7.43 -11.64 6.41
C CYS A 8 6.20 -10.74 6.25
N PRO A 9 4.95 -11.28 6.31
CA PRO A 9 3.75 -10.48 6.05
C PRO A 9 3.61 -9.26 6.96
N ALA A 10 4.03 -9.37 8.23
CA ALA A 10 4.00 -8.24 9.17
C ALA A 10 4.97 -7.12 8.76
N GLN A 11 6.15 -7.48 8.22
CA GLN A 11 7.11 -6.48 7.75
C GLN A 11 6.69 -5.88 6.41
N VAL A 12 6.13 -6.68 5.50
CA VAL A 12 5.54 -6.19 4.25
C VAL A 12 4.42 -5.20 4.57
N ARG A 13 3.52 -5.54 5.50
CA ARG A 13 2.47 -4.62 5.97
C ARG A 13 3.05 -3.29 6.46
N GLY A 14 4.06 -3.34 7.32
CA GLY A 14 4.68 -2.12 7.85
C GLY A 14 5.35 -1.27 6.76
N ARG A 15 5.96 -1.89 5.73
CA ARG A 15 6.51 -1.14 4.59
C ARG A 15 5.42 -0.52 3.72
N VAL A 16 4.34 -1.26 3.42
CA VAL A 16 3.18 -0.74 2.66
C VAL A 16 2.54 0.43 3.40
N GLU A 17 2.34 0.32 4.71
CA GLU A 17 1.82 1.41 5.55
C GLU A 17 2.75 2.62 5.54
N HIS A 18 4.06 2.41 5.65
CA HIS A 18 5.05 3.50 5.59
C HIS A 18 5.04 4.21 4.24
N ILE A 19 4.97 3.46 3.12
CA ILE A 19 4.84 4.03 1.77
C ILE A 19 3.60 4.93 1.67
N GLY A 20 2.46 4.48 2.21
CA GLY A 20 1.21 5.24 2.21
C GLY A 20 1.17 6.44 3.16
N SER A 21 2.08 6.49 4.14
CA SER A 21 2.07 7.53 5.17
C SER A 21 2.31 8.94 4.63
N ARG A 22 1.92 9.95 5.43
CA ARG A 22 2.18 11.37 5.11
C ARG A 22 3.66 11.71 4.93
N GLY A 23 4.53 10.99 5.63
CA GLY A 23 5.98 11.13 5.49
C GLY A 23 6.52 10.51 4.21
N GLY A 24 5.86 9.47 3.69
CA GLY A 24 6.15 8.81 2.40
C GLY A 24 5.42 9.47 1.24
N LEU A 25 4.64 8.67 0.50
CA LEU A 25 3.94 9.12 -0.71
C LEU A 25 2.57 9.74 -0.46
N ASP A 26 2.10 9.75 0.79
CA ASP A 26 0.82 10.36 1.21
C ASP A 26 -0.38 9.82 0.43
N ILE A 27 -0.53 8.50 0.42
CA ILE A 27 -1.57 7.79 -0.30
C ILE A 27 -2.81 7.68 0.58
N GLU A 28 -3.83 8.48 0.30
CA GLU A 28 -5.08 8.44 1.04
C GLU A 28 -5.76 7.05 0.90
N GLY A 29 -6.27 6.53 2.00
CA GLY A 29 -6.85 5.19 2.04
C GLY A 29 -5.85 4.04 2.23
N LEU A 30 -4.54 4.28 2.16
CA LEU A 30 -3.49 3.28 2.40
C LEU A 30 -2.90 3.41 3.82
N GLY A 31 -3.74 3.23 4.83
CA GLY A 31 -3.33 3.15 6.22
C GLY A 31 -3.20 1.71 6.72
N GLU A 32 -3.06 1.54 8.03
CA GLU A 32 -2.87 0.24 8.70
C GLU A 32 -3.89 -0.82 8.28
N VAL A 33 -5.18 -0.45 8.24
CA VAL A 33 -6.28 -1.39 7.90
C VAL A 33 -6.17 -1.87 6.46
N SER A 34 -5.94 -0.96 5.51
CA SER A 34 -5.78 -1.31 4.10
C SER A 34 -4.48 -2.08 3.85
N ALA A 35 -3.37 -1.69 4.48
CA ALA A 35 -2.12 -2.42 4.40
C ALA A 35 -2.27 -3.86 4.93
N ALA A 36 -2.99 -4.05 6.04
CA ALA A 36 -3.31 -5.38 6.56
C ALA A 36 -4.18 -6.17 5.58
N ALA A 37 -5.21 -5.56 4.99
CA ALA A 37 -6.10 -6.18 4.01
C ALA A 37 -5.35 -6.64 2.75
N LEU A 38 -4.37 -5.89 2.30
CA LEU A 38 -3.58 -6.18 1.11
C LEU A 38 -2.51 -7.27 1.34
N THR A 39 -2.01 -7.41 2.56
CA THR A 39 -0.87 -8.29 2.88
C THR A 39 -1.23 -9.52 3.70
N GLN A 40 -2.34 -9.48 4.44
CA GLN A 40 -2.78 -10.53 5.36
C GLN A 40 -4.32 -10.69 5.33
N PRO A 41 -4.94 -10.83 4.14
CA PRO A 41 -6.38 -11.03 4.06
C PRO A 41 -6.78 -12.40 4.62
N LEU A 42 -8.08 -12.55 4.93
CA LEU A 42 -8.69 -13.86 5.11
C LEU A 42 -8.85 -14.57 3.76
N GLU A 43 -9.27 -13.81 2.76
CA GLU A 43 -9.39 -14.20 1.35
C GLU A 43 -8.91 -13.03 0.46
N PRO A 44 -8.25 -13.32 -0.64
CA PRO A 44 -7.80 -14.62 -1.16
C PRO A 44 -6.66 -15.24 -0.32
N ALA A 45 -6.45 -16.56 -0.43
CA ALA A 45 -5.39 -17.27 0.31
C ALA A 45 -3.97 -16.78 -0.05
N THR A 46 -3.77 -16.38 -1.32
CA THR A 46 -2.56 -15.64 -1.73
C THR A 46 -2.89 -14.15 -1.67
N PRO A 47 -2.24 -13.38 -0.79
CA PRO A 47 -2.51 -11.97 -0.66
C PRO A 47 -2.17 -11.20 -1.95
N PRO A 48 -2.87 -10.12 -2.26
CA PRO A 48 -2.53 -9.23 -3.40
C PRO A 48 -1.09 -8.73 -3.34
N LEU A 49 -0.60 -8.45 -2.13
CA LEU A 49 0.77 -8.03 -1.89
C LEU A 49 1.54 -9.04 -1.05
N VAL A 50 2.32 -9.89 -1.71
CA VAL A 50 3.34 -10.74 -1.07
C VAL A 50 4.58 -9.90 -0.72
N THR A 51 4.85 -8.87 -1.51
CA THR A 51 5.83 -7.81 -1.28
C THR A 51 5.25 -6.47 -1.70
N GLU A 52 5.86 -5.36 -1.30
CA GLU A 52 5.46 -4.01 -1.70
C GLU A 52 5.64 -3.70 -3.19
N ALA A 53 6.41 -4.51 -3.91
CA ALA A 53 6.78 -4.24 -5.32
C ALA A 53 5.58 -4.09 -6.27
N ARG A 54 4.47 -4.80 -6.00
CA ARG A 54 3.26 -4.73 -6.82
C ARG A 54 2.23 -3.68 -6.37
N LEU A 55 2.57 -2.86 -5.38
CA LEU A 55 1.62 -1.91 -4.80
C LEU A 55 0.96 -1.00 -5.86
N PHE A 56 1.76 -0.52 -6.82
CA PHE A 56 1.30 0.39 -7.86
C PHE A 56 0.64 -0.28 -9.08
N ASP A 57 0.58 -1.61 -9.09
CA ASP A 57 -0.06 -2.40 -10.13
C ASP A 57 -1.43 -2.93 -9.69
N LEU A 58 -1.85 -2.61 -8.45
CA LEU A 58 -3.14 -3.05 -7.92
C LEU A 58 -4.30 -2.49 -8.73
N SER A 59 -5.24 -3.36 -9.04
CA SER A 59 -6.48 -3.02 -9.74
C SER A 59 -7.71 -3.20 -8.84
N VAL A 60 -8.84 -2.65 -9.27
CA VAL A 60 -10.12 -2.82 -8.57
C VAL A 60 -10.53 -4.28 -8.53
N GLU A 61 -10.23 -5.06 -9.59
CA GLU A 61 -10.47 -6.51 -9.68
C GLU A 61 -9.75 -7.28 -8.59
N GLU A 62 -8.48 -6.93 -8.32
CA GLU A 62 -7.67 -7.59 -7.29
C GLU A 62 -8.10 -7.21 -5.87
N LEU A 63 -8.63 -5.98 -5.69
CA LEU A 63 -9.16 -5.52 -4.41
C LEU A 63 -10.52 -6.15 -4.07
N PHE A 64 -11.36 -6.38 -5.07
CA PHE A 64 -12.76 -6.80 -4.92
C PHE A 64 -12.97 -8.08 -4.09
N PRO A 65 -12.19 -9.17 -4.25
CA PRO A 65 -12.38 -10.41 -3.50
C PRO A 65 -11.93 -10.32 -2.04
N ILE A 66 -11.21 -9.27 -1.64
CA ILE A 66 -10.58 -9.19 -0.32
C ILE A 66 -11.62 -9.26 0.80
N ARG A 67 -11.37 -10.20 1.74
CA ARG A 67 -12.08 -10.35 3.01
C ARG A 67 -11.09 -10.30 4.15
N VAL A 68 -11.45 -9.63 5.24
CA VAL A 68 -10.60 -9.46 6.40
C VAL A 68 -11.35 -9.80 7.68
N LEU A 69 -10.64 -10.32 8.67
CA LEU A 69 -11.15 -10.46 10.03
C LEU A 69 -11.10 -9.09 10.73
N VAL A 70 -12.22 -8.69 11.31
CA VAL A 70 -12.25 -7.48 12.14
C VAL A 70 -11.57 -7.79 13.46
N ARG A 71 -10.59 -6.96 13.83
CA ARG A 71 -9.89 -7.07 15.09
C ARG A 71 -10.26 -5.91 16.02
N ASP A 72 -10.20 -6.16 17.30
CA ASP A 72 -10.30 -5.11 18.30
C ASP A 72 -9.04 -4.25 18.28
N ALA A 73 -9.19 -2.93 18.32
CA ALA A 73 -8.06 -2.00 18.19
C ALA A 73 -7.13 -2.03 19.42
N ASP A 74 -7.66 -2.32 20.60
CA ASP A 74 -6.90 -2.27 21.84
C ASP A 74 -6.23 -3.62 22.16
N THR A 75 -6.95 -4.73 21.92
CA THR A 75 -6.47 -6.08 22.28
C THR A 75 -5.87 -6.84 21.11
N GLY A 76 -6.17 -6.44 19.86
CA GLY A 76 -5.78 -7.16 18.64
C GLY A 76 -6.56 -8.48 18.44
N GLU A 77 -7.46 -8.84 19.34
CA GLU A 77 -8.26 -10.06 19.23
C GLU A 77 -9.29 -9.97 18.11
N VAL A 78 -9.61 -11.12 17.51
CA VAL A 78 -10.66 -11.20 16.48
C VAL A 78 -12.01 -10.92 17.11
N LYS A 79 -12.70 -9.90 16.61
CA LYS A 79 -14.09 -9.60 17.01
C LYS A 79 -15.01 -10.74 16.62
N LYS A 80 -15.88 -11.13 17.54
CA LYS A 80 -16.91 -12.13 17.31
C LYS A 80 -18.29 -11.49 17.34
N ASP A 81 -19.18 -11.99 16.50
CA ASP A 81 -20.57 -11.61 16.53
C ASP A 81 -21.18 -12.03 17.89
N PRO A 82 -21.84 -11.12 18.61
CA PRO A 82 -22.35 -11.41 19.95
C PRO A 82 -23.51 -12.43 19.98
N VAL A 83 -24.13 -12.68 18.83
CA VAL A 83 -25.28 -13.61 18.73
C VAL A 83 -24.82 -14.99 18.27
N THR A 84 -24.00 -15.04 17.21
CA THR A 84 -23.55 -16.30 16.60
C THR A 84 -22.23 -16.82 17.17
N GLY A 85 -21.43 -15.96 17.79
CA GLY A 85 -20.08 -16.29 18.27
C GLY A 85 -19.04 -16.42 17.15
N GLU A 86 -19.43 -16.25 15.90
CA GLU A 86 -18.54 -16.38 14.74
C GLU A 86 -17.66 -15.14 14.56
N PRO A 87 -16.46 -15.27 13.94
CA PRO A 87 -15.62 -14.15 13.61
C PRO A 87 -16.32 -13.14 12.71
N VAL A 88 -16.23 -11.85 13.04
CA VAL A 88 -16.74 -10.78 12.18
C VAL A 88 -15.82 -10.60 10.98
N VAL A 89 -16.39 -10.75 9.78
CA VAL A 89 -15.69 -10.59 8.51
C VAL A 89 -16.14 -9.31 7.81
N GLN A 90 -15.19 -8.53 7.35
CA GLN A 90 -15.40 -7.32 6.55
C GLN A 90 -14.91 -7.49 5.11
N MET A 91 -15.55 -6.77 4.20
CA MET A 91 -15.21 -6.71 2.78
C MET A 91 -14.96 -5.23 2.41
N PRO A 92 -13.76 -4.69 2.67
CA PRO A 92 -13.52 -3.25 2.61
C PRO A 92 -13.68 -2.65 1.21
N PHE A 93 -13.42 -3.45 0.17
CA PHE A 93 -13.38 -2.97 -1.20
C PHE A 93 -14.61 -3.32 -2.05
N ARG A 94 -15.66 -3.88 -1.42
CA ARG A 94 -16.95 -4.13 -2.10
C ARG A 94 -18.13 -3.81 -1.18
N ARG A 95 -19.25 -3.53 -1.79
CA ARG A 95 -20.55 -3.35 -1.11
C ARG A 95 -21.66 -4.06 -1.86
N LYS A 96 -22.77 -4.30 -1.20
CA LYS A 96 -23.97 -4.83 -1.86
C LYS A 96 -24.48 -3.86 -2.92
N ARG A 97 -24.86 -4.41 -4.06
CA ARG A 97 -25.50 -3.68 -5.16
C ARG A 97 -26.84 -3.09 -4.70
N GLN A 98 -27.10 -1.87 -5.08
CA GLN A 98 -28.35 -1.18 -4.83
C GLN A 98 -29.13 -1.01 -6.14
N LYS A 99 -30.46 -0.76 -6.04
CA LYS A 99 -31.31 -0.53 -7.22
C LYS A 99 -30.89 0.70 -8.05
N SER A 100 -30.22 1.64 -7.43
CA SER A 100 -29.69 2.85 -8.09
C SER A 100 -28.37 2.63 -8.83
N ASP A 101 -27.71 1.49 -8.64
CA ASP A 101 -26.46 1.21 -9.35
C ASP A 101 -26.75 0.90 -10.82
N PRO A 102 -25.86 1.33 -11.72
CA PRO A 102 -26.00 1.02 -13.15
C PRO A 102 -26.08 -0.48 -13.41
N ALA A 103 -26.79 -0.88 -14.44
CA ALA A 103 -26.77 -2.26 -14.91
C ALA A 103 -25.34 -2.67 -15.30
N LEU A 104 -25.03 -3.97 -15.17
CA LEU A 104 -23.76 -4.50 -15.64
C LEU A 104 -23.66 -4.32 -17.16
N ASP A 105 -22.60 -3.68 -17.59
CA ASP A 105 -22.28 -3.50 -19.01
C ASP A 105 -21.11 -4.43 -19.38
N PRO A 106 -21.37 -5.51 -20.13
CA PRO A 106 -20.33 -6.46 -20.51
C PRO A 106 -19.28 -5.86 -21.46
N THR A 107 -19.53 -4.67 -22.03
CA THR A 107 -18.59 -3.99 -22.91
C THR A 107 -17.67 -3.01 -22.17
N SER A 108 -17.94 -2.76 -20.89
CA SER A 108 -17.13 -1.84 -20.07
C SER A 108 -15.74 -2.42 -19.82
N SER A 109 -14.73 -1.59 -20.00
CA SER A 109 -13.34 -1.89 -19.60
C SER A 109 -13.10 -1.71 -18.09
N ILE A 110 -14.06 -1.11 -17.38
CA ILE A 110 -13.98 -0.88 -15.94
C ILE A 110 -14.69 -2.01 -15.21
N PHE A 111 -14.02 -2.60 -14.22
CA PHE A 111 -14.62 -3.65 -13.41
C PHE A 111 -15.85 -3.17 -12.64
N GLN A 112 -16.99 -3.79 -12.87
CA GLN A 112 -18.30 -3.38 -12.34
C GLN A 112 -18.82 -4.26 -11.21
N GLY A 113 -18.09 -5.32 -10.86
CA GLY A 113 -18.50 -6.29 -9.85
C GLY A 113 -19.39 -7.40 -10.40
N THR A 114 -20.33 -7.86 -9.60
CA THR A 114 -21.28 -8.93 -9.88
C THR A 114 -22.72 -8.43 -9.74
N GLU A 115 -23.71 -9.31 -10.01
CA GLU A 115 -25.12 -8.99 -9.79
C GLU A 115 -25.44 -8.62 -8.33
N GLU A 116 -24.77 -9.23 -7.37
CA GLU A 116 -25.00 -9.00 -5.93
C GLU A 116 -24.09 -7.92 -5.35
N TRP A 117 -22.85 -7.82 -5.83
CA TRP A 117 -21.80 -7.00 -5.25
C TRP A 117 -21.18 -6.06 -6.28
N VAL A 118 -20.87 -4.85 -5.85
CA VAL A 118 -20.14 -3.85 -6.64
C VAL A 118 -18.90 -3.39 -5.89
N PRO A 119 -17.87 -2.91 -6.59
CA PRO A 119 -16.73 -2.26 -5.94
C PRO A 119 -17.21 -1.11 -5.06
N SER A 120 -16.60 -0.97 -3.89
CA SER A 120 -16.86 0.16 -3.01
C SER A 120 -16.15 1.43 -3.53
N LYS A 121 -16.60 2.59 -3.06
CA LYS A 121 -15.92 3.86 -3.33
C LYS A 121 -14.44 3.79 -2.92
N ALA A 122 -14.15 3.15 -1.77
CA ALA A 122 -12.78 2.99 -1.28
C ALA A 122 -11.86 2.20 -2.24
N ALA A 123 -12.39 1.24 -3.00
CA ALA A 123 -11.60 0.51 -3.99
C ALA A 123 -11.13 1.43 -5.13
N PHE A 124 -12.04 2.23 -5.69
CA PHE A 124 -11.70 3.18 -6.75
C PHE A 124 -10.79 4.31 -6.24
N GLU A 125 -11.08 4.84 -5.05
CA GLU A 125 -10.27 5.90 -4.45
C GLU A 125 -8.84 5.43 -4.19
N LEU A 126 -8.66 4.22 -3.67
CA LEU A 126 -7.32 3.69 -3.43
C LEU A 126 -6.52 3.55 -4.75
N VAL A 127 -7.12 2.98 -5.79
CA VAL A 127 -6.44 2.85 -7.10
C VAL A 127 -6.11 4.22 -7.69
N ASP A 128 -7.03 5.20 -7.63
CA ASP A 128 -6.78 6.56 -8.08
C ASP A 128 -5.64 7.24 -7.30
N GLN A 129 -5.58 7.04 -5.98
CA GLN A 129 -4.51 7.57 -5.14
C GLN A 129 -3.16 6.90 -5.44
N LEU A 130 -3.14 5.60 -5.74
CA LEU A 130 -1.93 4.91 -6.19
C LEU A 130 -1.41 5.47 -7.53
N GLU A 131 -2.29 5.74 -8.49
CA GLU A 131 -1.91 6.38 -9.75
C GLU A 131 -1.36 7.80 -9.52
N LYS A 132 -1.98 8.60 -8.69
CA LYS A 132 -1.48 9.94 -8.32
C LYS A 132 -0.13 9.86 -7.63
N ALA A 133 0.09 8.86 -6.79
CA ALA A 133 1.36 8.68 -6.08
C ALA A 133 2.54 8.45 -7.03
N LYS A 134 2.33 7.87 -8.22
CA LYS A 134 3.38 7.70 -9.24
C LYS A 134 3.98 9.03 -9.73
N THR A 135 3.29 10.14 -9.55
CA THR A 135 3.74 11.47 -9.94
C THR A 135 4.35 12.28 -8.79
N GLN A 136 4.49 11.69 -7.63
CA GLN A 136 5.10 12.35 -6.47
C GLN A 136 6.60 12.64 -6.73
N PRO A 137 7.16 13.70 -6.11
CA PRO A 137 8.58 14.03 -6.27
C PRO A 137 9.51 12.90 -5.82
N LEU A 138 10.64 12.72 -6.52
CA LEU A 138 11.63 11.67 -6.25
C LEU A 138 12.04 11.54 -4.78
N TRP A 139 12.20 12.68 -4.07
CA TRP A 139 12.58 12.64 -2.66
C TRP A 139 11.54 11.91 -1.78
N ARG A 140 10.24 11.95 -2.13
CA ARG A 140 9.20 11.21 -1.41
C ARG A 140 9.34 9.70 -1.62
N PHE A 141 9.66 9.28 -2.85
CA PHE A 141 9.99 7.88 -3.13
C PHE A 141 11.18 7.40 -2.31
N LEU A 142 12.26 8.20 -2.26
CA LEU A 142 13.44 7.85 -1.45
C LEU A 142 13.11 7.67 0.04
N VAL A 143 12.28 8.55 0.60
CA VAL A 143 11.80 8.40 1.98
C VAL A 143 10.94 7.16 2.13
N SER A 144 10.05 6.89 1.17
CA SER A 144 9.14 5.74 1.21
C SER A 144 9.84 4.39 1.15
N LEU A 145 11.05 4.31 0.59
CA LEU A 145 11.90 3.11 0.59
C LEU A 145 12.40 2.74 1.98
N ASN A 146 12.24 3.63 2.98
CA ASN A 146 12.65 3.43 4.37
C ASN A 146 14.12 3.01 4.52
N ILE A 147 14.99 3.59 3.68
CA ILE A 147 16.43 3.36 3.76
C ILE A 147 16.94 3.97 5.07
N ARG A 148 17.70 3.17 5.81
CA ARG A 148 18.22 3.60 7.11
C ARG A 148 19.03 4.89 6.98
N HIS A 149 18.71 5.87 7.82
CA HIS A 149 19.30 7.20 7.87
C HIS A 149 18.95 8.13 6.70
N VAL A 150 18.25 7.68 5.67
CA VAL A 150 17.75 8.52 4.58
C VAL A 150 16.40 9.12 4.99
N GLY A 151 16.46 10.25 5.68
CA GLY A 151 15.28 11.04 6.01
C GLY A 151 14.98 12.11 4.93
N PRO A 152 13.93 12.96 5.14
CA PRO A 152 13.53 13.96 4.15
C PRO A 152 14.62 14.93 3.71
N VAL A 153 15.58 15.25 4.59
CA VAL A 153 16.70 16.16 4.28
C VAL A 153 17.64 15.50 3.28
N ALA A 154 18.17 14.31 3.61
CA ALA A 154 19.06 13.56 2.73
C ALA A 154 18.37 13.19 1.41
N ALA A 155 17.09 12.76 1.47
CA ALA A 155 16.31 12.41 0.28
C ALA A 155 16.14 13.59 -0.68
N ARG A 156 15.90 14.80 -0.18
CA ARG A 156 15.80 16.01 -1.00
C ARG A 156 17.14 16.38 -1.62
N ALA A 157 18.22 16.29 -0.86
CA ALA A 157 19.56 16.58 -1.35
C ALA A 157 19.95 15.60 -2.48
N LEU A 158 19.75 14.30 -2.28
CA LEU A 158 19.99 13.27 -3.29
C LEU A 158 19.12 13.48 -4.54
N ALA A 159 17.83 13.78 -4.37
CA ALA A 159 16.93 14.02 -5.49
C ALA A 159 17.29 15.29 -6.29
N ALA A 160 17.79 16.33 -5.63
CA ALA A 160 18.22 17.56 -6.28
C ALA A 160 19.53 17.37 -7.06
N GLU A 161 20.49 16.61 -6.51
CA GLU A 161 21.79 16.37 -7.16
C GLU A 161 21.68 15.41 -8.33
N PHE A 162 21.02 14.27 -8.15
CA PHE A 162 21.01 13.19 -9.15
C PHE A 162 19.79 13.20 -10.10
N GLY A 163 18.68 13.80 -9.70
CA GLY A 163 17.48 13.97 -10.53
C GLY A 163 16.68 12.70 -10.82
N SER A 164 17.27 11.50 -10.73
CA SER A 164 16.59 10.23 -10.97
C SER A 164 17.05 9.12 -10.03
N LEU A 165 16.20 8.10 -9.85
CA LEU A 165 16.53 6.92 -9.05
C LEU A 165 17.66 6.11 -9.69
N GLU A 166 17.67 6.03 -11.03
CA GLU A 166 18.71 5.36 -11.79
C GLU A 166 20.07 6.00 -11.58
N ALA A 167 20.14 7.34 -11.60
CA ALA A 167 21.38 8.07 -11.37
C ALA A 167 21.90 7.84 -9.93
N ILE A 168 21.01 7.84 -8.93
CA ILE A 168 21.37 7.53 -7.54
C ILE A 168 21.88 6.09 -7.42
N ALA A 169 21.23 5.12 -8.08
CA ALA A 169 21.62 3.71 -8.03
C ALA A 169 22.96 3.42 -8.74
N GLN A 170 23.37 4.25 -9.69
CA GLN A 170 24.63 4.15 -10.42
C GLN A 170 25.78 4.95 -9.79
N ALA A 171 25.45 5.86 -8.86
CA ALA A 171 26.44 6.69 -8.17
C ALA A 171 27.34 5.86 -7.26
N THR A 172 28.59 6.24 -7.14
CA THR A 172 29.51 5.63 -6.17
C THR A 172 29.21 6.12 -4.75
N ALA A 173 29.66 5.38 -3.74
CA ALA A 173 29.54 5.83 -2.36
C ALA A 173 30.27 7.19 -2.11
N GLU A 174 31.32 7.48 -2.84
CA GLU A 174 32.04 8.76 -2.79
C GLU A 174 31.18 9.89 -3.36
N ASP A 175 30.53 9.69 -4.49
CA ASP A 175 29.60 10.66 -5.09
C ASP A 175 28.43 10.96 -4.17
N LEU A 176 27.82 9.93 -3.60
CA LEU A 176 26.70 10.06 -2.64
C LEU A 176 27.15 10.80 -1.38
N ALA A 177 28.33 10.50 -0.82
CA ALA A 177 28.87 11.15 0.38
C ALA A 177 29.26 12.61 0.14
N GLY A 178 29.55 12.99 -1.11
CA GLY A 178 29.83 14.36 -1.53
C GLY A 178 28.61 15.29 -1.50
N VAL A 179 27.40 14.74 -1.47
CA VAL A 179 26.17 15.54 -1.43
C VAL A 179 26.00 16.18 -0.04
N ASP A 180 25.74 17.48 0.01
CA ASP A 180 25.54 18.19 1.28
C ASP A 180 24.36 17.61 2.08
N GLY A 181 24.59 17.27 3.35
CA GLY A 181 23.62 16.58 4.20
C GLY A 181 23.57 15.05 4.02
N VAL A 182 24.44 14.47 3.16
CA VAL A 182 24.60 13.02 2.98
C VAL A 182 26.03 12.66 3.40
N GLY A 183 26.21 12.17 4.60
CA GLY A 183 27.55 11.72 5.05
C GLY A 183 27.83 10.26 4.64
N GLN A 184 29.07 9.81 4.83
CA GLN A 184 29.52 8.43 4.53
C GLN A 184 28.65 7.32 5.18
N THR A 185 27.99 7.60 6.30
CA THR A 185 27.10 6.64 6.96
C THR A 185 25.79 6.41 6.17
N ILE A 186 25.38 7.40 5.37
CA ILE A 186 24.16 7.36 4.53
C ILE A 186 24.49 6.79 3.15
N ALA A 187 25.59 7.21 2.58
CA ALA A 187 26.12 6.74 1.30
C ALA A 187 26.56 5.26 1.36
#